data_10e06e4f7afc905bb637a93725061444
#
_entry.id   10e06e4f7afc905bb637a93725061444
#
_cell.length_a   1.000
_cell.length_b   1.000
_cell.length_c   1.000
_cell.angle_alpha   90.00
_cell.angle_beta   90.00
_cell.angle_gamma   90.00
#
_symmetry.space_group_name_H-M   'P 1'
#
loop_
_entity.id
_entity.type
_entity.pdbx_description
1 polymer ?
#
loop_
_entity_poly.entity_id
_entity_poly.type
_entity_poly.pdbx_seq_one_letter_code
_entity_poly.pdbx_strand_id
1 'polypeptide(L)'
;MYGSKDRLIIIDADGTVIDAFSAIEIAFARHGMDIGDLDRFQKRRNLFKYLGGLKEFPRNLAKHFGKQGRKGLLATRTEIYREEARLYPGMAELIRDLLASPGIRVGKVTRNDTHEPEITLARLFARHDLEIGGLDFLDYVPLRQDKTPYFRAERARFDINPARAHACGDEHKDFAAAMASGFHPFIVSYGFENHARLTRKFAIPEEVISPTPRDFSARVRHALDL
;
A
#
# COMPACT_ATOMS: atom_id res chain seq x y z
N MET A 1 -13.45 -28.27 5.60
CA MET A 1 -12.26 -28.28 6.50
C MET A 1 -11.10 -27.75 5.67
N TYR A 2 -10.34 -26.77 6.15
CA TYR A 2 -9.18 -26.23 5.43
C TYR A 2 -8.03 -27.22 5.47
N GLY A 3 -7.42 -27.52 4.31
CA GLY A 3 -6.33 -28.49 4.19
C GLY A 3 -4.96 -27.90 4.54
N SER A 4 -4.76 -26.63 4.24
CA SER A 4 -3.47 -25.96 4.49
C SER A 4 -3.28 -25.59 5.96
N LYS A 5 -2.07 -25.85 6.46
CA LYS A 5 -1.57 -25.35 7.75
C LYS A 5 -0.80 -24.03 7.61
N ASP A 6 -0.60 -23.55 6.41
CA ASP A 6 0.12 -22.31 6.15
C ASP A 6 -0.64 -21.08 6.69
N ARG A 7 0.07 -20.02 6.91
CA ARG A 7 -0.44 -18.69 7.18
C ARG A 7 -0.35 -17.86 5.90
N LEU A 8 -1.27 -16.92 5.72
CA LEU A 8 -1.28 -16.02 4.57
C LEU A 8 -1.16 -14.58 5.08
N ILE A 9 -0.25 -13.83 4.50
CA ILE A 9 -0.19 -12.38 4.68
C ILE A 9 -0.26 -11.68 3.33
N ILE A 10 -1.23 -10.77 3.18
CA ILE A 10 -1.36 -9.87 2.03
C ILE A 10 -0.94 -8.48 2.47
N ILE A 11 0.01 -7.88 1.77
CA ILE A 11 0.56 -6.58 2.14
C ILE A 11 0.35 -5.60 0.98
N ASP A 12 -0.32 -4.46 1.25
CA ASP A 12 -0.38 -3.36 0.30
C ASP A 12 1.02 -2.77 0.06
N ALA A 13 1.22 -2.08 -1.04
CA ALA A 13 2.50 -1.47 -1.38
C ALA A 13 2.57 -0.01 -0.90
N ASP A 14 1.80 0.87 -1.54
CA ASP A 14 1.87 2.32 -1.37
C ASP A 14 1.31 2.77 -0.01
N GLY A 15 2.09 3.53 0.75
CA GLY A 15 1.67 4.00 2.08
C GLY A 15 1.78 2.96 3.19
N THR A 16 1.98 1.68 2.86
CA THR A 16 2.16 0.60 3.84
C THR A 16 3.62 0.17 3.93
N VAL A 17 4.22 -0.19 2.82
CA VAL A 17 5.63 -0.64 2.71
C VAL A 17 6.48 0.44 2.04
N ILE A 18 5.96 1.07 1.00
CA ILE A 18 6.62 2.11 0.22
C ILE A 18 6.25 3.48 0.80
N ASP A 19 7.25 4.34 1.02
CA ASP A 19 7.03 5.76 1.30
C ASP A 19 6.54 6.48 0.03
N ALA A 20 5.28 6.22 -0.28
CA ALA A 20 4.63 6.76 -1.46
C ALA A 20 4.40 8.27 -1.35
N PHE A 21 4.31 8.83 -0.11
CA PHE A 21 4.15 10.27 0.07
C PHE A 21 5.40 11.01 -0.39
N SER A 22 6.58 10.62 0.06
CA SER A 22 7.85 11.24 -0.37
C SER A 22 8.04 11.14 -1.89
N ALA A 23 7.67 10.00 -2.50
CA ALA A 23 7.75 9.84 -3.95
C ALA A 23 6.79 10.80 -4.69
N ILE A 24 5.58 11.00 -4.18
CA ILE A 24 4.60 11.96 -4.71
C ILE A 24 5.12 13.39 -4.54
N GLU A 25 5.64 13.74 -3.36
CA GLU A 25 6.20 15.06 -3.07
C GLU A 25 7.31 15.44 -4.06
N ILE A 26 8.28 14.55 -4.27
CA ILE A 26 9.36 14.74 -5.24
C ILE A 26 8.79 14.93 -6.66
N ALA A 27 7.81 14.11 -7.06
CA ALA A 27 7.19 14.23 -8.37
C ALA A 27 6.52 15.60 -8.57
N PHE A 28 5.81 16.08 -7.56
CA PHE A 28 5.16 17.39 -7.61
C PHE A 28 6.19 18.52 -7.63
N ALA A 29 7.23 18.43 -6.79
CA ALA A 29 8.30 19.44 -6.76
C ALA A 29 9.02 19.57 -8.11
N ARG A 30 9.27 18.47 -8.83
CA ARG A 30 9.84 18.50 -10.18
C ARG A 30 8.95 19.18 -11.21
N HIS A 31 7.66 19.29 -10.94
CA HIS A 31 6.70 20.05 -11.76
C HIS A 31 6.39 21.44 -11.20
N GLY A 32 7.23 21.97 -10.29
CA GLY A 32 7.08 23.30 -9.69
C GLY A 32 5.87 23.43 -8.75
N MET A 33 5.45 22.31 -8.16
CA MET A 33 4.29 22.27 -7.26
C MET A 33 4.70 21.85 -5.86
N ASP A 34 4.05 22.46 -4.86
CA ASP A 34 4.18 22.11 -3.45
C ASP A 34 2.88 21.44 -2.97
N ILE A 35 3.00 20.23 -2.44
CA ILE A 35 1.87 19.51 -1.82
C ILE A 35 1.81 19.72 -0.30
N GLY A 36 2.80 20.38 0.26
CA GLY A 36 2.94 20.57 1.71
C GLY A 36 3.43 19.31 2.41
N ASP A 37 3.32 19.32 3.74
CA ASP A 37 3.70 18.18 4.57
C ASP A 37 2.68 17.02 4.51
N LEU A 38 3.04 15.87 5.09
CA LEU A 38 2.20 14.68 5.14
C LEU A 38 0.84 14.96 5.81
N ASP A 39 0.81 15.78 6.86
CA ASP A 39 -0.43 16.14 7.57
C ASP A 39 -1.40 16.90 6.67
N ARG A 40 -0.88 17.87 5.91
CA ARG A 40 -1.68 18.61 4.91
C ARG A 40 -2.16 17.69 3.81
N PHE A 41 -1.29 16.81 3.33
CA PHE A 41 -1.64 15.82 2.31
C PHE A 41 -2.76 14.91 2.81
N GLN A 42 -2.64 14.34 4.00
CA GLN A 42 -3.65 13.46 4.59
C GLN A 42 -5.00 14.17 4.80
N LYS A 43 -4.99 15.44 5.20
CA LYS A 43 -6.21 16.26 5.32
C LYS A 43 -6.86 16.55 3.97
N ARG A 44 -6.05 16.78 2.93
CA ARG A 44 -6.48 17.14 1.56
C ARG A 44 -6.60 15.92 0.62
N ARG A 45 -6.43 14.72 1.13
CA ARG A 45 -6.36 13.49 0.36
C ARG A 45 -7.46 13.29 -0.69
N ASN A 46 -8.68 13.78 -0.44
CA ASN A 46 -9.74 13.74 -1.44
C ASN A 46 -9.38 14.53 -2.72
N LEU A 47 -8.59 15.60 -2.60
CA LEU A 47 -8.07 16.35 -3.74
C LEU A 47 -7.09 15.52 -4.58
N PHE A 48 -6.25 14.71 -3.93
CA PHE A 48 -5.23 13.89 -4.59
C PHE A 48 -5.76 12.55 -5.12
N LYS A 49 -6.79 11.96 -4.51
CA LYS A 49 -7.55 10.84 -5.11
C LYS A 49 -8.11 11.17 -6.49
N TYR A 50 -8.30 12.44 -6.78
CA TYR A 50 -8.79 12.96 -8.06
C TYR A 50 -7.67 13.33 -9.05
N LEU A 51 -6.41 12.99 -8.78
CA LEU A 51 -5.40 12.98 -9.85
C LEU A 51 -5.77 11.99 -10.98
N GLY A 52 -6.68 11.04 -10.70
CA GLY A 52 -7.45 10.29 -11.70
C GLY A 52 -8.75 10.95 -12.19
N GLY A 53 -9.16 12.11 -11.62
CA GLY A 53 -10.42 12.82 -11.95
C GLY A 53 -10.40 14.30 -11.56
N LEU A 54 -10.26 15.20 -12.51
CA LEU A 54 -9.93 16.61 -12.46
C LEU A 54 -11.02 17.57 -11.94
N LYS A 55 -11.99 17.20 -11.14
CA LYS A 55 -13.10 18.13 -10.89
C LYS A 55 -12.91 19.16 -9.76
N GLU A 56 -11.87 19.04 -8.92
CA GLU A 56 -11.75 19.90 -7.72
C GLU A 56 -10.36 20.49 -7.44
N PHE A 57 -9.51 20.59 -8.46
CA PHE A 57 -8.26 21.34 -8.32
C PHE A 57 -8.55 22.83 -8.29
N PRO A 58 -7.89 23.63 -7.41
CA PRO A 58 -7.96 25.07 -7.49
C PRO A 58 -7.67 25.55 -8.92
N ARG A 59 -8.45 26.52 -9.42
CA ARG A 59 -8.37 27.03 -10.80
C ARG A 59 -6.95 27.31 -11.33
N ASN A 60 -6.01 27.59 -10.43
CA ASN A 60 -4.62 27.87 -10.78
C ASN A 60 -3.81 26.58 -11.09
N LEU A 61 -4.14 25.44 -10.48
CA LEU A 61 -3.54 24.14 -10.83
C LEU A 61 -4.13 23.57 -12.13
N ALA A 62 -5.41 23.81 -12.38
CA ALA A 62 -6.06 23.34 -13.62
C ALA A 62 -5.42 23.92 -14.90
N LYS A 63 -4.84 25.15 -14.85
CA LYS A 63 -4.11 25.75 -15.97
C LYS A 63 -2.79 25.03 -16.29
N HIS A 64 -2.15 24.38 -15.31
CA HIS A 64 -0.90 23.65 -15.52
C HIS A 64 -1.10 22.15 -15.77
N PHE A 65 -2.33 21.62 -15.57
CA PHE A 65 -2.66 20.19 -15.66
C PHE A 65 -3.58 19.83 -16.84
N GLY A 66 -3.26 20.24 -18.05
CA GLY A 66 -3.86 19.63 -19.23
C GLY A 66 -3.56 18.11 -19.30
N LYS A 67 -4.17 17.37 -20.26
CA LYS A 67 -3.91 15.93 -20.45
C LYS A 67 -2.41 15.58 -20.53
N GLN A 68 -1.60 16.49 -21.10
CA GLN A 68 -0.14 16.34 -21.17
C GLN A 68 0.53 16.46 -19.81
N GLY A 69 0.09 17.38 -18.94
CA GLY A 69 0.64 17.52 -17.59
C GLY A 69 0.42 16.31 -16.70
N ARG A 70 -0.73 15.61 -16.87
CA ARG A 70 -0.97 14.34 -16.16
C ARG A 70 -0.04 13.23 -16.62
N LYS A 71 0.15 13.09 -17.94
CA LYS A 71 1.07 12.08 -18.48
C LYS A 71 2.50 12.35 -18.00
N GLY A 72 2.89 13.63 -18.02
CA GLY A 72 4.20 14.05 -17.50
C GLY A 72 4.38 13.72 -16.02
N LEU A 73 3.41 14.07 -15.18
CA LEU A 73 3.46 13.77 -13.74
C LEU A 73 3.50 12.25 -13.47
N LEU A 74 2.69 11.48 -14.19
CA LEU A 74 2.68 10.03 -14.05
C LEU A 74 4.03 9.41 -14.50
N ALA A 75 4.60 9.90 -15.59
CA ALA A 75 5.92 9.47 -16.06
C ALA A 75 7.02 9.81 -15.03
N THR A 76 7.04 11.05 -14.53
CA THR A 76 7.97 11.48 -13.47
C THR A 76 7.82 10.64 -12.20
N ARG A 77 6.58 10.39 -11.77
CA ARG A 77 6.33 9.54 -10.59
C ARG A 77 6.83 8.11 -10.84
N THR A 78 6.61 7.55 -12.03
CA THR A 78 7.10 6.21 -12.39
C THR A 78 8.64 6.16 -12.33
N GLU A 79 9.31 7.18 -12.85
CA GLU A 79 10.77 7.30 -12.77
C GLU A 79 11.24 7.36 -11.31
N ILE A 80 10.61 8.20 -10.48
CA ILE A 80 10.94 8.31 -9.05
C ILE A 80 10.76 6.97 -8.33
N TYR A 81 9.68 6.24 -8.61
CA TYR A 81 9.48 4.91 -8.04
C TYR A 81 10.60 3.96 -8.43
N ARG A 82 11.07 4.01 -9.67
CA ARG A 82 12.13 3.14 -10.18
C ARG A 82 13.51 3.48 -9.60
N GLU A 83 13.80 4.77 -9.35
CA GLU A 83 15.15 5.25 -9.09
C GLU A 83 15.37 5.82 -7.67
N GLU A 84 14.34 6.39 -7.03
CA GLU A 84 14.50 7.20 -5.82
C GLU A 84 13.61 6.76 -4.65
N ALA A 85 12.39 6.32 -4.92
CA ALA A 85 11.42 5.96 -3.87
C ALA A 85 12.00 4.88 -2.94
N ARG A 86 11.64 4.96 -1.67
CA ARG A 86 12.18 4.10 -0.62
C ARG A 86 11.08 3.30 0.05
N LEU A 87 11.48 2.18 0.63
CA LEU A 87 10.65 1.50 1.61
C LEU A 87 10.72 2.24 2.96
N TYR A 88 9.65 2.17 3.73
CA TYR A 88 9.72 2.62 5.12
C TYR A 88 10.78 1.84 5.90
N PRO A 89 11.40 2.45 6.93
CA PRO A 89 12.42 1.79 7.75
C PRO A 89 11.95 0.44 8.29
N GLY A 90 12.78 -0.60 8.15
CA GLY A 90 12.52 -1.95 8.65
C GLY A 90 11.59 -2.80 7.76
N MET A 91 11.05 -2.24 6.66
CA MET A 91 10.12 -3.00 5.80
C MET A 91 10.84 -4.01 4.90
N ALA A 92 12.05 -3.71 4.47
CA ALA A 92 12.84 -4.66 3.69
C ALA A 92 13.18 -5.90 4.53
N GLU A 93 13.61 -5.69 5.77
CA GLU A 93 13.90 -6.76 6.72
C GLU A 93 12.66 -7.60 7.01
N LEU A 94 11.52 -6.95 7.29
CA LEU A 94 10.27 -7.65 7.56
C LEU A 94 9.86 -8.54 6.37
N ILE A 95 9.92 -8.01 5.14
CA ILE A 95 9.54 -8.80 3.94
C ILE A 95 10.51 -9.96 3.75
N ARG A 96 11.81 -9.76 3.96
CA ARG A 96 12.84 -10.80 3.84
C ARG A 96 12.58 -11.94 4.82
N ASP A 97 12.28 -11.61 6.07
CA ASP A 97 11.98 -12.61 7.10
C ASP A 97 10.69 -13.37 6.81
N LEU A 98 9.66 -12.67 6.32
CA LEU A 98 8.41 -13.31 5.88
C LEU A 98 8.66 -14.31 4.75
N LEU A 99 9.41 -13.91 3.72
CA LEU A 99 9.74 -14.77 2.57
C LEU A 99 10.63 -15.95 2.94
N ALA A 100 11.49 -15.79 3.95
CA ALA A 100 12.35 -16.86 4.43
C ALA A 100 11.64 -17.86 5.36
N SER A 101 10.43 -17.53 5.83
CA SER A 101 9.74 -18.31 6.86
C SER A 101 8.89 -19.41 6.25
N PRO A 102 9.17 -20.68 6.53
CA PRO A 102 8.36 -21.78 6.01
C PRO A 102 6.93 -21.71 6.56
N GLY A 103 5.96 -22.07 5.71
CA GLY A 103 4.54 -22.07 6.08
C GLY A 103 3.91 -20.68 6.18
N ILE A 104 4.55 -19.65 5.63
CA ILE A 104 3.96 -18.33 5.41
C ILE A 104 3.87 -18.08 3.90
N ARG A 105 2.65 -17.83 3.41
CA ARG A 105 2.39 -17.35 2.06
C ARG A 105 2.37 -15.83 2.08
N VAL A 106 3.19 -15.22 1.24
CA VAL A 106 3.38 -13.76 1.20
C VAL A 106 2.95 -13.23 -0.15
N GLY A 107 1.96 -12.36 -0.16
CA GLY A 107 1.50 -11.74 -1.39
C GLY A 107 1.26 -10.24 -1.27
N LYS A 108 1.12 -9.60 -2.42
CA LYS A 108 0.75 -8.20 -2.52
C LYS A 108 -0.52 -8.02 -3.34
N VAL A 109 -1.41 -7.17 -2.84
CA VAL A 109 -2.59 -6.70 -3.56
C VAL A 109 -2.59 -5.18 -3.50
N THR A 110 -2.22 -4.54 -4.60
CA THR A 110 -1.95 -3.10 -4.65
C THR A 110 -2.72 -2.38 -5.74
N ARG A 111 -2.96 -1.07 -5.55
CA ARG A 111 -3.51 -0.14 -6.53
C ARG A 111 -2.44 0.77 -7.14
N ASN A 112 -1.21 0.31 -7.22
CA ASN A 112 -0.15 1.09 -7.81
C ASN A 112 -0.50 1.47 -9.25
N ASP A 113 -0.55 2.76 -9.55
CA ASP A 113 -0.97 3.32 -10.84
C ASP A 113 0.21 3.90 -11.65
N THR A 114 1.44 3.48 -11.36
CA THR A 114 2.61 3.82 -12.18
C THR A 114 2.54 3.13 -13.54
N HIS A 115 3.32 3.63 -14.50
CA HIS A 115 3.48 2.91 -15.76
C HIS A 115 4.19 1.58 -15.53
N GLU A 116 3.72 0.52 -16.17
CA GLU A 116 4.27 -0.84 -16.02
C GLU A 116 4.53 -1.18 -14.55
N PRO A 117 3.46 -1.22 -13.71
CA PRO A 117 3.61 -1.28 -12.26
C PRO A 117 4.43 -2.50 -11.80
N GLU A 118 4.37 -3.61 -12.51
CA GLU A 118 5.17 -4.80 -12.24
C GLU A 118 6.66 -4.52 -12.34
N ILE A 119 7.10 -3.95 -13.47
CA ILE A 119 8.50 -3.57 -13.69
C ILE A 119 8.91 -2.49 -12.69
N THR A 120 8.04 -1.54 -12.44
CA THR A 120 8.32 -0.42 -11.51
C THR A 120 8.52 -0.91 -10.08
N LEU A 121 7.63 -1.76 -9.58
CA LEU A 121 7.77 -2.34 -8.25
C LEU A 121 8.96 -3.29 -8.17
N ALA A 122 9.20 -4.11 -9.20
CA ALA A 122 10.37 -5.00 -9.24
C ALA A 122 11.69 -4.22 -9.10
N ARG A 123 11.85 -3.11 -9.84
CA ARG A 123 13.04 -2.25 -9.72
C ARG A 123 13.17 -1.61 -8.35
N LEU A 124 12.05 -1.09 -7.79
CA LEU A 124 12.04 -0.51 -6.45
C LEU A 124 12.49 -1.55 -5.41
N PHE A 125 11.91 -2.73 -5.42
CA PHE A 125 12.22 -3.80 -4.47
C PHE A 125 13.66 -4.29 -4.63
N ALA A 126 14.16 -4.44 -5.87
CA ALA A 126 15.53 -4.85 -6.13
C ALA A 126 16.58 -3.88 -5.54
N ARG A 127 16.29 -2.56 -5.47
CA ARG A 127 17.16 -1.58 -4.81
C ARG A 127 17.25 -1.75 -3.28
N HIS A 128 16.38 -2.57 -2.71
CA HIS A 128 16.35 -2.93 -1.30
C HIS A 128 16.72 -4.39 -1.05
N ASP A 129 17.39 -5.02 -2.02
CA ASP A 129 17.80 -6.43 -1.97
C ASP A 129 16.60 -7.38 -1.75
N LEU A 130 15.48 -7.07 -2.41
CA LEU A 130 14.27 -7.86 -2.40
C LEU A 130 13.90 -8.26 -3.83
N GLU A 131 13.67 -9.54 -4.04
CA GLU A 131 13.17 -10.05 -5.31
C GLU A 131 11.65 -10.18 -5.26
N ILE A 132 10.94 -9.44 -6.12
CA ILE A 132 9.49 -9.49 -6.19
C ILE A 132 8.97 -10.87 -6.63
N GLY A 133 9.78 -11.61 -7.38
CA GLY A 133 9.50 -12.99 -7.78
C GLY A 133 9.50 -13.99 -6.63
N GLY A 134 9.98 -13.62 -5.45
CA GLY A 134 9.88 -14.41 -4.23
C GLY A 134 8.49 -14.37 -3.58
N LEU A 135 7.61 -13.44 -4.00
CA LEU A 135 6.23 -13.40 -3.55
C LEU A 135 5.43 -14.58 -4.13
N ASP A 136 4.51 -15.15 -3.36
CA ASP A 136 3.59 -16.18 -3.83
C ASP A 136 2.60 -15.63 -4.88
N PHE A 137 2.29 -14.33 -4.80
CA PHE A 137 1.46 -13.62 -5.79
C PHE A 137 1.62 -12.10 -5.71
N LEU A 138 1.24 -11.43 -6.80
CA LEU A 138 1.20 -9.97 -6.91
C LEU A 138 0.03 -9.55 -7.80
N ASP A 139 -1.01 -8.99 -7.17
CA ASP A 139 -2.22 -8.56 -7.86
C ASP A 139 -2.29 -7.05 -7.98
N TYR A 140 -2.57 -6.58 -9.20
CA TYR A 140 -2.84 -5.17 -9.48
C TYR A 140 -4.34 -4.92 -9.57
N VAL A 141 -4.85 -4.14 -8.62
CA VAL A 141 -6.26 -3.80 -8.54
C VAL A 141 -6.51 -2.46 -9.24
N PRO A 142 -7.40 -2.39 -10.23
CA PRO A 142 -7.77 -1.11 -10.81
C PRO A 142 -8.25 -0.11 -9.75
N LEU A 143 -7.88 1.18 -9.87
CA LEU A 143 -8.10 2.22 -8.85
C LEU A 143 -9.55 2.31 -8.30
N ARG A 144 -10.54 1.91 -9.12
CA ARG A 144 -11.97 1.98 -8.74
C ARG A 144 -12.54 0.68 -8.23
N GLN A 145 -11.76 -0.41 -8.28
CA GLN A 145 -12.21 -1.72 -7.82
C GLN A 145 -11.90 -1.94 -6.34
N ASP A 146 -12.65 -2.82 -5.73
CA ASP A 146 -12.44 -3.28 -4.36
C ASP A 146 -11.38 -4.39 -4.30
N LYS A 147 -10.61 -4.45 -3.22
CA LYS A 147 -9.63 -5.51 -2.99
C LYS A 147 -10.24 -6.82 -2.50
N THR A 148 -11.47 -6.80 -2.01
CA THR A 148 -12.16 -7.97 -1.42
C THR A 148 -12.17 -9.20 -2.33
N PRO A 149 -12.48 -9.11 -3.64
CA PRO A 149 -12.45 -10.27 -4.53
C PRO A 149 -11.06 -10.91 -4.61
N TYR A 150 -10.01 -10.10 -4.66
CA TYR A 150 -8.62 -10.55 -4.73
C TYR A 150 -8.21 -11.27 -3.43
N PHE A 151 -8.52 -10.68 -2.28
CA PHE A 151 -8.24 -11.30 -0.98
C PHE A 151 -8.92 -12.67 -0.84
N ARG A 152 -10.19 -12.76 -1.25
CA ARG A 152 -10.94 -14.04 -1.23
C ARG A 152 -10.35 -15.07 -2.19
N ALA A 153 -9.98 -14.65 -3.39
CA ALA A 153 -9.40 -15.52 -4.40
C ALA A 153 -8.09 -16.14 -3.91
N GLU A 154 -7.16 -15.33 -3.40
CA GLU A 154 -5.87 -15.80 -2.95
C GLU A 154 -5.98 -16.68 -1.68
N ARG A 155 -6.86 -16.33 -0.75
CA ARG A 155 -7.12 -17.18 0.40
C ARG A 155 -7.69 -18.55 -0.02
N ALA A 156 -8.60 -18.57 -1.00
CA ALA A 156 -9.19 -19.80 -1.53
C ALA A 156 -8.15 -20.64 -2.30
N ARG A 157 -7.32 -19.98 -3.12
CA ARG A 157 -6.26 -20.61 -3.91
C ARG A 157 -5.30 -21.43 -3.05
N PHE A 158 -4.93 -20.90 -1.88
CA PHE A 158 -4.02 -21.58 -0.95
C PHE A 158 -4.76 -22.38 0.14
N ASP A 159 -6.09 -22.47 0.08
CA ASP A 159 -6.93 -23.17 1.07
C ASP A 159 -6.65 -22.75 2.52
N ILE A 160 -6.46 -21.44 2.73
CA ILE A 160 -6.08 -20.88 4.03
C ILE A 160 -7.31 -20.69 4.94
N ASN A 161 -7.18 -21.18 6.17
CA ASN A 161 -8.15 -20.88 7.22
C ASN A 161 -8.21 -19.37 7.51
N PRO A 162 -9.39 -18.72 7.56
CA PRO A 162 -9.52 -17.31 7.95
C PRO A 162 -8.75 -16.93 9.20
N ALA A 163 -8.71 -17.78 10.22
CA ALA A 163 -7.95 -17.53 11.46
C ALA A 163 -6.43 -17.44 11.26
N ARG A 164 -5.93 -17.74 10.07
CA ARG A 164 -4.50 -17.72 9.70
C ARG A 164 -4.22 -16.77 8.54
N ALA A 165 -5.19 -15.93 8.18
CA ALA A 165 -5.10 -14.99 7.09
C ALA A 165 -5.00 -13.56 7.62
N HIS A 166 -3.99 -12.82 7.18
CA HIS A 166 -3.70 -11.45 7.60
C HIS A 166 -3.63 -10.52 6.39
N ALA A 167 -4.16 -9.30 6.53
CA ALA A 167 -4.10 -8.29 5.47
C ALA A 167 -3.63 -6.95 6.04
N CYS A 168 -2.66 -6.34 5.35
CA CYS A 168 -2.00 -5.11 5.75
C CYS A 168 -2.30 -3.99 4.77
N GLY A 169 -2.61 -2.80 5.26
CA GLY A 169 -2.87 -1.63 4.44
C GLY A 169 -2.90 -0.34 5.25
N ASP A 170 -3.00 0.79 4.57
CA ASP A 170 -3.00 2.12 5.17
C ASP A 170 -4.32 2.87 4.99
N GLU A 171 -5.29 2.26 4.32
CA GLU A 171 -6.59 2.86 4.05
C GLU A 171 -7.73 2.12 4.76
N HIS A 172 -8.80 2.86 5.12
CA HIS A 172 -10.04 2.25 5.63
C HIS A 172 -10.63 1.18 4.69
N LYS A 173 -10.33 1.29 3.39
CA LYS A 173 -10.76 0.31 2.39
C LYS A 173 -10.02 -1.02 2.51
N ASP A 174 -8.76 -0.99 2.95
CA ASP A 174 -7.99 -2.19 3.22
C ASP A 174 -8.54 -2.92 4.44
N PHE A 175 -8.89 -2.17 5.49
CA PHE A 175 -9.61 -2.71 6.65
C PHE A 175 -10.93 -3.35 6.24
N ALA A 176 -11.76 -2.64 5.47
CA ALA A 176 -13.06 -3.15 5.01
C ALA A 176 -12.90 -4.43 4.16
N ALA A 177 -11.93 -4.45 3.25
CA ALA A 177 -11.65 -5.62 2.42
C ALA A 177 -11.16 -6.82 3.26
N ALA A 178 -10.29 -6.57 4.24
CA ALA A 178 -9.82 -7.59 5.17
C ALA A 178 -10.99 -8.22 5.95
N MET A 179 -11.80 -7.40 6.58
CA MET A 179 -12.97 -7.85 7.34
C MET A 179 -13.96 -8.63 6.48
N ALA A 180 -14.31 -8.09 5.31
CA ALA A 180 -15.24 -8.73 4.37
C ALA A 180 -14.72 -10.06 3.81
N SER A 181 -13.40 -10.30 3.86
CA SER A 181 -12.75 -11.52 3.37
C SER A 181 -12.37 -12.50 4.47
N GLY A 182 -12.65 -12.16 5.74
CA GLY A 182 -12.28 -12.98 6.90
C GLY A 182 -10.77 -13.00 7.17
N PHE A 183 -10.10 -11.86 6.96
CA PHE A 183 -8.70 -11.66 7.32
C PHE A 183 -8.58 -10.88 8.62
N HIS A 184 -7.52 -11.11 9.37
CA HIS A 184 -7.09 -10.24 10.47
C HIS A 184 -6.43 -8.99 9.91
N PRO A 185 -6.98 -7.78 10.15
CA PRO A 185 -6.42 -6.56 9.57
C PRO A 185 -5.24 -6.05 10.40
N PHE A 186 -4.19 -5.60 9.72
CA PHE A 186 -3.11 -4.79 10.26
C PHE A 186 -3.08 -3.45 9.51
N ILE A 187 -3.57 -2.41 10.15
CA ILE A 187 -3.69 -1.09 9.52
C ILE A 187 -2.58 -0.18 10.02
N VAL A 188 -2.01 0.59 9.12
CA VAL A 188 -0.99 1.58 9.47
C VAL A 188 -1.55 3.00 9.34
N SER A 189 -1.11 3.92 10.21
CA SER A 189 -1.56 5.30 10.19
C SER A 189 -0.48 6.32 9.80
N TYR A 190 0.67 5.83 9.39
CA TYR A 190 1.77 6.64 8.85
C TYR A 190 1.70 6.79 7.31
N GLY A 191 0.78 6.09 6.65
CA GLY A 191 0.52 6.15 5.21
C GLY A 191 -0.46 7.26 4.80
N PHE A 192 -1.34 6.98 3.85
CA PHE A 192 -2.28 7.96 3.31
C PHE A 192 -3.44 8.35 4.24
N GLU A 193 -3.82 7.52 5.21
CA GLU A 193 -4.83 7.87 6.22
C GLU A 193 -4.21 7.94 7.61
N ASN A 194 -4.40 9.09 8.28
CA ASN A 194 -3.89 9.28 9.62
C ASN A 194 -4.78 8.59 10.67
N HIS A 195 -4.23 8.43 11.88
CA HIS A 195 -4.89 7.78 13.01
C HIS A 195 -6.28 8.36 13.32
N ALA A 196 -6.38 9.70 13.38
CA ALA A 196 -7.65 10.35 13.68
C ALA A 196 -8.73 10.08 12.63
N ARG A 197 -8.34 9.95 11.35
CA ARG A 197 -9.28 9.62 10.29
C ARG A 197 -9.71 8.16 10.37
N LEU A 198 -8.78 7.24 10.60
CA LEU A 198 -9.08 5.82 10.73
C LEU A 198 -10.02 5.55 11.90
N THR A 199 -9.72 6.11 13.09
CA THR A 199 -10.50 5.88 14.31
C THR A 199 -11.82 6.66 14.32
N ARG A 200 -11.77 8.00 14.17
CA ARG A 200 -12.95 8.85 14.37
C ARG A 200 -13.91 8.84 13.22
N LYS A 201 -13.42 8.73 11.97
CA LYS A 201 -14.29 8.76 10.79
C LYS A 201 -14.77 7.39 10.36
N PHE A 202 -13.91 6.39 10.46
CA PHE A 202 -14.20 5.03 9.98
C PHE A 202 -14.40 4.02 11.10
N ALA A 203 -14.28 4.44 12.35
CA ALA A 203 -14.46 3.61 13.54
C ALA A 203 -13.62 2.33 13.53
N ILE A 204 -12.40 2.42 12.96
CA ILE A 204 -11.46 1.30 13.00
C ILE A 204 -10.90 1.19 14.41
N PRO A 205 -10.92 -0.01 15.01
CA PRO A 205 -10.39 -0.24 16.35
C PRO A 205 -8.91 0.13 16.47
N GLU A 206 -8.53 0.80 17.55
CA GLU A 206 -7.14 1.26 17.74
C GLU A 206 -6.15 0.10 17.85
N GLU A 207 -6.59 -1.03 18.38
CA GLU A 207 -5.77 -2.24 18.55
C GLU A 207 -5.28 -2.85 17.22
N VAL A 208 -5.90 -2.54 16.10
CA VAL A 208 -5.43 -3.01 14.78
C VAL A 208 -4.60 -1.97 14.05
N ILE A 209 -4.43 -0.75 14.61
CA ILE A 209 -3.70 0.35 13.99
C ILE A 209 -2.28 0.43 14.53
N SER A 210 -1.31 0.50 13.65
CA SER A 210 0.11 0.71 13.96
C SER A 210 0.52 2.14 13.58
N PRO A 211 0.97 2.97 14.53
CA PRO A 211 1.31 4.36 14.27
C PRO A 211 2.68 4.55 13.58
N THR A 212 3.56 3.57 13.68
CA THR A 212 4.90 3.63 13.08
C THR A 212 5.24 2.34 12.32
N PRO A 213 6.20 2.39 11.38
CA PRO A 213 6.71 1.20 10.71
C PRO A 213 7.27 0.16 11.69
N ARG A 214 7.90 0.61 12.78
CA ARG A 214 8.42 -0.27 13.83
C ARG A 214 7.31 -1.03 14.55
N ASP A 215 6.24 -0.34 14.94
CA ASP A 215 5.09 -0.97 15.61
C ASP A 215 4.40 -1.96 14.69
N PHE A 216 4.26 -1.61 13.41
CA PHE A 216 3.70 -2.51 12.40
C PHE A 216 4.55 -3.77 12.24
N SER A 217 5.88 -3.62 12.07
CA SER A 217 6.80 -4.75 11.97
C SER A 217 6.74 -5.66 13.20
N ALA A 218 6.76 -5.09 14.39
CA ALA A 218 6.67 -5.86 15.64
C ALA A 218 5.36 -6.64 15.74
N ARG A 219 4.24 -6.02 15.38
CA ARG A 219 2.92 -6.65 15.38
C ARG A 219 2.83 -7.81 14.39
N VAL A 220 3.31 -7.62 13.16
CA VAL A 220 3.31 -8.67 12.13
C VAL A 220 4.17 -9.84 12.58
N ARG A 221 5.38 -9.57 13.10
CA ARG A 221 6.28 -10.61 13.61
C ARG A 221 5.63 -11.41 14.73
N HIS A 222 5.04 -10.73 15.70
CA HIS A 222 4.37 -11.39 16.83
C HIS A 222 3.21 -12.29 16.35
N ALA A 223 2.38 -11.81 15.43
CA ALA A 223 1.22 -12.56 14.95
C ALA A 223 1.59 -13.76 14.05
N LEU A 224 2.78 -13.73 13.47
CA LEU A 224 3.27 -14.77 12.57
C LEU A 224 4.42 -15.61 13.19
N ASP A 225 4.69 -15.44 14.48
CA ASP A 225 5.74 -16.15 15.23
C ASP A 225 7.12 -16.07 14.56
N LEU A 226 7.55 -14.82 14.21
CA LEU A 226 8.84 -14.49 13.58
C LEU A 226 9.84 -13.93 14.58
#